data_a0716b07501bc824ffaa9bb6e0362c69
#
_entry.id   a0716b07501bc824ffaa9bb6e0362c69
#
_cell.length_a   1.000
_cell.length_b   1.000
_cell.length_c   1.000
_cell.angle_alpha   90.00
_cell.angle_beta   90.00
_cell.angle_gamma   90.00
#
_symmetry.space_group_name_H-M   'P 1'
#
loop_
_entity.id
_entity.type
_entity.pdbx_description
1 polymer ?
#
loop_
_entity_poly.entity_id
_entity_poly.type
_entity_poly.pdbx_seq_one_letter_code
_entity_poly.pdbx_strand_id
1 'polypeptide(L)'
;MGAPAERTGTWAEALLTFIQRYPGVHLREIRRRLGIPIGTLDYHLYRLGKRGLVSVRMQGGYKVCFPETLIGEGPPIPEPDKVLIALLRQSVPRSILLHLYLEGTASPQLLGAAVGASGPNLSYFLKRLEALGVVEREGAPGQRQVHLNDAKRIHEILLRYPPLPETPVDRFVRFWSELHP
;
A
#
# COMPACT_ATOMS: atom_id res chain seq x y z
N MET A 1 10.09 15.11 38.21
CA MET A 1 9.10 14.32 37.48
C MET A 1 8.39 15.24 36.49
N GLY A 2 8.92 15.38 35.27
CA GLY A 2 8.38 16.24 34.23
C GLY A 2 7.35 15.48 33.40
N ALA A 3 6.16 16.02 33.25
CA ALA A 3 5.01 15.43 32.60
C ALA A 3 5.18 15.26 31.08
N PRO A 4 4.55 14.26 30.45
CA PRO A 4 4.66 13.96 29.03
C PRO A 4 3.80 14.87 28.11
N ALA A 5 3.55 16.11 28.51
CA ALA A 5 2.61 17.00 27.80
C ALA A 5 3.15 17.61 26.49
N GLU A 6 4.47 17.76 26.34
CA GLU A 6 5.06 18.40 25.15
C GLU A 6 5.18 17.48 23.92
N ARG A 7 5.02 16.17 24.09
CA ARG A 7 5.07 15.21 22.97
C ARG A 7 3.73 15.03 22.22
N THR A 8 2.64 15.56 22.74
CA THR A 8 1.29 15.31 22.19
C THR A 8 1.05 16.04 20.87
N GLY A 9 1.57 17.27 20.70
CA GLY A 9 1.50 18.02 19.45
C GLY A 9 2.35 17.38 18.35
N THR A 10 3.56 17.00 18.69
CA THR A 10 4.52 16.37 17.76
C THR A 10 4.03 15.02 17.19
N TRP A 11 3.34 14.19 17.98
CA TRP A 11 2.80 12.90 17.48
C TRP A 11 1.65 13.08 16.51
N ALA A 12 0.74 14.02 16.75
CA ALA A 12 -0.38 14.28 15.83
C ALA A 12 0.12 14.81 14.49
N GLU A 13 1.08 15.72 14.49
CA GLU A 13 1.69 16.28 13.28
C GLU A 13 2.51 15.23 12.53
N ALA A 14 3.36 14.48 13.23
CA ALA A 14 4.13 13.40 12.62
C ALA A 14 3.23 12.34 11.98
N LEU A 15 2.14 11.97 12.67
CA LEU A 15 1.17 11.01 12.18
C LEU A 15 0.42 11.52 10.95
N LEU A 16 -0.06 12.76 10.97
CA LEU A 16 -0.75 13.38 9.85
C LEU A 16 0.18 13.48 8.63
N THR A 17 1.38 14.00 8.80
CA THR A 17 2.40 14.12 7.74
C THR A 17 2.74 12.75 7.16
N PHE A 18 2.88 11.73 8.00
CA PHE A 18 3.17 10.37 7.54
C PHE A 18 2.03 9.78 6.71
N ILE A 19 0.77 9.94 7.15
CA ILE A 19 -0.40 9.45 6.42
C ILE A 19 -0.58 10.21 5.10
N GLN A 20 -0.33 11.52 5.08
CA GLN A 20 -0.39 12.34 3.86
C GLN A 20 0.69 11.93 2.84
N ARG A 21 1.89 11.62 3.32
CA ARG A 21 2.97 11.14 2.46
C ARG A 21 2.74 9.72 1.94
N TYR A 22 2.08 8.87 2.74
CA TYR A 22 1.85 7.47 2.42
C TYR A 22 0.38 7.07 2.61
N PRO A 23 -0.55 7.60 1.79
CA PRO A 23 -1.95 7.22 1.85
C PRO A 23 -2.14 5.71 1.72
N GLY A 24 -3.14 5.15 2.41
CA GLY A 24 -3.40 3.71 2.40
C GLY A 24 -2.44 2.88 3.23
N VAL A 25 -1.64 3.51 4.09
CA VAL A 25 -0.71 2.81 4.96
C VAL A 25 -1.47 2.05 6.07
N HIS A 26 -0.98 0.84 6.37
CA HIS A 26 -1.53 0.00 7.43
C HIS A 26 -1.18 0.57 8.82
N LEU A 27 -2.13 0.49 9.75
CA LEU A 27 -1.94 0.96 11.12
C LEU A 27 -0.69 0.36 11.79
N ARG A 28 -0.45 -0.95 11.58
CA ARG A 28 0.73 -1.65 12.12
C ARG A 28 2.04 -1.07 11.56
N GLU A 29 2.05 -0.65 10.31
CA GLU A 29 3.22 -0.05 9.67
C GLU A 29 3.49 1.37 10.19
N ILE A 30 2.45 2.17 10.41
CA ILE A 30 2.56 3.48 11.07
C ILE A 30 3.22 3.32 12.44
N ARG A 31 2.68 2.39 13.26
CA ARG A 31 3.21 2.08 14.58
C ARG A 31 4.70 1.69 14.53
N ARG A 32 5.04 0.78 13.63
CA ARG A 32 6.42 0.28 13.47
C ARG A 32 7.39 1.40 13.10
N ARG A 33 7.00 2.28 12.18
CA ARG A 33 7.90 3.31 11.63
C ARG A 33 8.05 4.52 12.51
N LEU A 34 6.98 4.94 13.15
CA LEU A 34 7.00 6.11 14.02
C LEU A 34 7.33 5.76 15.48
N GLY A 35 7.38 4.48 15.84
CA GLY A 35 7.64 4.04 17.22
C GLY A 35 6.53 4.45 18.21
N ILE A 36 5.30 4.72 17.72
CA ILE A 36 4.20 5.22 18.56
C ILE A 36 3.58 4.05 19.35
N PRO A 37 3.38 4.18 20.68
CA PRO A 37 2.60 3.23 21.46
C PRO A 37 1.17 3.11 20.94
N ILE A 38 0.58 1.90 20.98
CA ILE A 38 -0.73 1.64 20.35
C ILE A 38 -1.85 2.55 20.89
N GLY A 39 -1.92 2.75 22.20
CA GLY A 39 -2.92 3.64 22.82
C GLY A 39 -2.77 5.11 22.39
N THR A 40 -1.54 5.58 22.26
CA THR A 40 -1.24 6.93 21.75
C THR A 40 -1.62 7.06 20.28
N LEU A 41 -1.33 6.03 19.46
CA LEU A 41 -1.70 6.01 18.05
C LEU A 41 -3.23 6.06 17.87
N ASP A 42 -3.97 5.20 18.55
CA ASP A 42 -5.43 5.15 18.48
C ASP A 42 -6.06 6.48 18.94
N TYR A 43 -5.54 7.09 20.01
CA TYR A 43 -5.98 8.40 20.51
C TYR A 43 -5.80 9.51 19.45
N HIS A 44 -4.61 9.60 18.85
CA HIS A 44 -4.36 10.64 17.83
C HIS A 44 -5.14 10.39 16.55
N LEU A 45 -5.27 9.15 16.08
CA LEU A 45 -6.11 8.82 14.93
C LEU A 45 -7.57 9.19 15.17
N TYR A 46 -8.11 8.89 16.36
CA TYR A 46 -9.46 9.30 16.72
C TYR A 46 -9.62 10.82 16.65
N ARG A 47 -8.69 11.59 17.23
CA ARG A 47 -8.73 13.07 17.20
C ARG A 47 -8.60 13.63 15.80
N LEU A 48 -7.68 13.11 14.98
CA LEU A 48 -7.52 13.53 13.59
C LEU A 48 -8.76 13.18 12.76
N GLY A 49 -9.37 12.02 13.00
CA GLY A 49 -10.63 11.62 12.37
C GLY A 49 -11.79 12.54 12.74
N LYS A 50 -11.93 12.93 14.03
CA LYS A 50 -12.96 13.90 14.47
C LYS A 50 -12.80 15.28 13.84
N ARG A 51 -11.58 15.64 13.46
CA ARG A 51 -11.28 16.90 12.75
C ARG A 51 -11.42 16.77 11.23
N GLY A 52 -11.80 15.60 10.70
CA GLY A 52 -11.89 15.35 9.26
C GLY A 52 -10.56 15.39 8.52
N LEU A 53 -9.43 15.18 9.22
CA LEU A 53 -8.10 15.21 8.60
C LEU A 53 -7.62 13.84 8.12
N VAL A 54 -8.11 12.77 8.75
CA VAL A 54 -7.73 11.37 8.46
C VAL A 54 -8.96 10.48 8.54
N SER A 55 -9.08 9.53 7.61
CA SER A 55 -10.01 8.41 7.72
C SER A 55 -9.28 7.09 7.97
N VAL A 56 -9.90 6.24 8.76
CA VAL A 56 -9.43 4.87 9.03
C VAL A 56 -10.46 3.90 8.48
N ARG A 57 -10.03 2.97 7.64
CA ARG A 57 -10.90 2.00 6.96
C ARG A 57 -10.42 0.58 7.18
N MET A 58 -11.36 -0.37 7.13
CA MET A 58 -11.03 -1.79 7.09
C MET A 58 -10.85 -2.23 5.64
N GLN A 59 -9.70 -2.81 5.32
CA GLN A 59 -9.42 -3.35 4.00
C GLN A 59 -8.62 -4.65 4.10
N GLY A 60 -9.17 -5.74 3.58
CA GLY A 60 -8.53 -7.05 3.63
C GLY A 60 -8.24 -7.53 5.06
N GLY A 61 -9.09 -7.17 6.03
CA GLY A 61 -8.92 -7.52 7.45
C GLY A 61 -7.98 -6.59 8.23
N TYR A 62 -7.45 -5.52 7.60
CA TYR A 62 -6.51 -4.60 8.23
C TYR A 62 -7.05 -3.16 8.25
N LYS A 63 -6.72 -2.42 9.30
CA LYS A 63 -6.97 -0.99 9.35
C LYS A 63 -5.94 -0.26 8.47
N VAL A 64 -6.42 0.55 7.52
CA VAL A 64 -5.63 1.41 6.65
C VAL A 64 -6.02 2.87 6.85
N CYS A 65 -5.06 3.78 6.74
CA CYS A 65 -5.25 5.20 7.00
C CYS A 65 -5.11 6.02 5.71
N PHE A 66 -6.04 6.95 5.50
CA PHE A 66 -5.99 7.90 4.39
C PHE A 66 -6.12 9.33 4.91
N PRO A 67 -5.44 10.30 4.29
CA PRO A 67 -5.72 11.70 4.53
C PRO A 67 -7.05 12.07 3.86
N GLU A 68 -7.85 12.89 4.50
CA GLU A 68 -9.03 13.50 3.88
C GLU A 68 -8.67 14.78 3.12
N THR A 69 -7.56 15.42 3.51
CA THR A 69 -6.98 16.57 2.82
C THR A 69 -5.52 16.25 2.49
N LEU A 70 -5.13 16.35 1.23
CA LEU A 70 -3.73 16.17 0.82
C LEU A 70 -2.94 17.44 1.15
N ILE A 71 -1.65 17.30 1.47
CA ILE A 71 -0.71 18.43 1.50
C ILE A 71 -0.49 18.86 0.04
N GLY A 72 -0.84 20.10 -0.25
CA GLY A 72 -0.82 20.65 -1.61
C GLY A 72 -2.19 20.60 -2.29
N GLU A 73 -2.35 21.37 -3.34
CA GLU A 73 -3.62 21.62 -4.06
C GLU A 73 -4.05 20.44 -4.97
N GLY A 74 -3.93 19.22 -4.50
CA GLY A 74 -4.36 18.05 -5.26
C GLY A 74 -5.82 17.67 -4.96
N PRO A 75 -6.57 17.14 -5.94
CA PRO A 75 -7.91 16.63 -5.69
C PRO A 75 -7.88 15.48 -4.67
N PRO A 76 -8.97 15.29 -3.91
CA PRO A 76 -9.08 14.17 -2.97
C PRO A 76 -8.90 12.84 -3.72
N ILE A 77 -8.38 11.84 -3.01
CA ILE A 77 -8.19 10.50 -3.60
C ILE A 77 -9.56 9.88 -3.88
N PRO A 78 -9.87 9.53 -5.13
CA PRO A 78 -11.14 8.86 -5.47
C PRO A 78 -11.30 7.53 -4.71
N GLU A 79 -12.53 7.17 -4.36
CA GLU A 79 -12.81 5.94 -3.58
C GLU A 79 -12.27 4.66 -4.23
N PRO A 80 -12.41 4.44 -5.56
CA PRO A 80 -11.82 3.27 -6.20
C PRO A 80 -10.30 3.22 -6.09
N ASP A 81 -9.64 4.39 -6.12
CA ASP A 81 -8.20 4.49 -6.02
C ASP A 81 -7.69 4.22 -4.59
N LYS A 82 -8.48 4.57 -3.56
CA LYS A 82 -8.12 4.26 -2.16
C LYS A 82 -7.91 2.76 -1.96
N VAL A 83 -8.78 1.93 -2.53
CA VAL A 83 -8.65 0.46 -2.43
C VAL A 83 -7.38 -0.03 -3.13
N LEU A 84 -7.11 0.46 -4.33
CA LEU A 84 -5.93 0.11 -5.10
C LEU A 84 -4.64 0.59 -4.40
N ILE A 85 -4.59 1.85 -3.94
CA ILE A 85 -3.43 2.41 -3.25
C ILE A 85 -3.08 1.60 -2.01
N ALA A 86 -4.07 1.23 -1.19
CA ALA A 86 -3.82 0.40 -0.02
C ALA A 86 -3.35 -1.02 -0.39
N LEU A 87 -3.84 -1.59 -1.48
CA LEU A 87 -3.37 -2.87 -2.00
C LEU A 87 -1.90 -2.76 -2.44
N LEU A 88 -1.52 -1.68 -3.11
CA LEU A 88 -0.16 -1.41 -3.56
C LEU A 88 0.84 -1.08 -2.44
N ARG A 89 0.39 -0.99 -1.17
CA ARG A 89 1.32 -0.98 -0.02
C ARG A 89 1.94 -2.36 0.25
N GLN A 90 1.40 -3.41 -0.33
CA GLN A 90 1.98 -4.76 -0.30
C GLN A 90 2.91 -4.96 -1.49
N SER A 91 4.00 -5.71 -1.30
CA SER A 91 5.02 -5.91 -2.33
C SER A 91 4.48 -6.67 -3.55
N VAL A 92 3.81 -7.80 -3.34
CA VAL A 92 3.36 -8.68 -4.43
C VAL A 92 2.45 -7.97 -5.44
N PRO A 93 1.31 -7.35 -5.07
CA PRO A 93 0.46 -6.68 -6.05
C PRO A 93 1.16 -5.50 -6.74
N ARG A 94 2.06 -4.80 -6.05
CA ARG A 94 2.89 -3.77 -6.66
C ARG A 94 3.83 -4.36 -7.72
N SER A 95 4.55 -5.44 -7.40
CA SER A 95 5.45 -6.11 -8.34
C SER A 95 4.70 -6.67 -9.55
N ILE A 96 3.47 -7.19 -9.36
CA ILE A 96 2.59 -7.60 -10.45
C ILE A 96 2.35 -6.43 -11.42
N LEU A 97 1.89 -5.28 -10.92
CA LEU A 97 1.58 -4.14 -11.78
C LEU A 97 2.83 -3.55 -12.45
N LEU A 98 3.96 -3.49 -11.74
CA LEU A 98 5.22 -3.05 -12.33
C LEU A 98 5.68 -3.98 -13.44
N HIS A 99 5.62 -5.29 -13.24
CA HIS A 99 6.00 -6.25 -14.26
C HIS A 99 5.12 -6.12 -15.51
N LEU A 100 3.79 -6.09 -15.33
CA LEU A 100 2.86 -5.93 -16.45
C LEU A 100 3.00 -4.56 -17.13
N TYR A 101 3.38 -3.51 -16.40
CA TYR A 101 3.64 -2.20 -16.99
C TYR A 101 4.88 -2.22 -17.90
N LEU A 102 5.92 -2.94 -17.50
CA LEU A 102 7.18 -3.03 -18.25
C LEU A 102 7.10 -4.01 -19.44
N GLU A 103 6.49 -5.16 -19.22
CA GLU A 103 6.48 -6.29 -20.20
C GLU A 103 5.19 -6.34 -21.04
N GLY A 104 4.16 -5.57 -20.66
CA GLY A 104 2.86 -5.54 -21.33
C GLY A 104 1.95 -6.71 -20.92
N THR A 105 2.34 -7.93 -21.22
CA THR A 105 1.57 -9.14 -20.90
C THR A 105 2.44 -10.23 -20.30
N ALA A 106 1.87 -11.09 -19.47
CA ALA A 106 2.57 -12.25 -18.93
C ALA A 106 1.59 -13.41 -18.65
N SER A 107 2.05 -14.64 -18.83
CA SER A 107 1.29 -15.80 -18.31
C SER A 107 1.33 -15.79 -16.77
N PRO A 108 0.30 -16.33 -16.08
CA PRO A 108 0.31 -16.41 -14.62
C PRO A 108 1.54 -17.13 -14.04
N GLN A 109 2.06 -18.11 -14.74
CA GLN A 109 3.27 -18.85 -14.32
C GLN A 109 4.52 -17.96 -14.35
N LEU A 110 4.75 -17.27 -15.48
CA LEU A 110 5.87 -16.34 -15.63
C LEU A 110 5.76 -15.19 -14.62
N LEU A 111 4.55 -14.64 -14.47
CA LEU A 111 4.29 -13.57 -13.52
C LEU A 111 4.58 -14.01 -12.08
N GLY A 112 4.14 -15.20 -11.67
CA GLY A 112 4.43 -15.76 -10.35
C GLY A 112 5.92 -15.92 -10.09
N ALA A 113 6.66 -16.43 -11.06
CA ALA A 113 8.12 -16.56 -10.98
C ALA A 113 8.81 -15.18 -10.89
N ALA A 114 8.41 -14.24 -11.74
CA ALA A 114 9.00 -12.89 -11.78
C ALA A 114 8.78 -12.09 -10.50
N VAL A 115 7.60 -12.23 -9.85
CA VAL A 115 7.28 -11.49 -8.62
C VAL A 115 7.58 -12.27 -7.33
N GLY A 116 8.08 -13.50 -7.44
CA GLY A 116 8.38 -14.35 -6.28
C GLY A 116 7.14 -14.75 -5.47
N ALA A 117 5.98 -14.90 -6.12
CA ALA A 117 4.73 -15.24 -5.46
C ALA A 117 4.33 -16.70 -5.69
N SER A 118 3.92 -17.40 -4.61
CA SER A 118 3.32 -18.73 -4.75
C SER A 118 2.00 -18.67 -5.52
N GLY A 119 1.62 -19.77 -6.19
CA GLY A 119 0.40 -19.86 -6.99
C GLY A 119 -0.87 -19.37 -6.27
N PRO A 120 -1.16 -19.82 -5.03
CA PRO A 120 -2.31 -19.33 -4.26
C PRO A 120 -2.25 -17.83 -3.98
N ASN A 121 -1.08 -17.31 -3.60
CA ASN A 121 -0.87 -15.90 -3.30
C ASN A 121 -1.03 -15.02 -4.56
N LEU A 122 -0.43 -15.44 -5.68
CA LEU A 122 -0.61 -14.78 -6.96
C LEU A 122 -2.09 -14.75 -7.37
N SER A 123 -2.78 -15.91 -7.32
CA SER A 123 -4.19 -16.02 -7.67
C SER A 123 -5.08 -15.12 -6.82
N TYR A 124 -4.80 -15.00 -5.53
CA TYR A 124 -5.50 -14.10 -4.62
C TYR A 124 -5.36 -12.64 -5.06
N PHE A 125 -4.13 -12.18 -5.34
CA PHE A 125 -3.92 -10.79 -5.75
C PHE A 125 -4.44 -10.50 -7.16
N LEU A 126 -4.29 -11.42 -8.11
CA LEU A 126 -4.86 -11.25 -9.45
C LEU A 126 -6.38 -11.09 -9.39
N LYS A 127 -7.10 -11.94 -8.64
CA LYS A 127 -8.56 -11.79 -8.46
C LYS A 127 -8.93 -10.43 -7.87
N ARG A 128 -8.15 -9.92 -6.94
CA ARG A 128 -8.41 -8.59 -6.35
C ARG A 128 -8.15 -7.46 -7.34
N LEU A 129 -7.09 -7.54 -8.13
CA LEU A 129 -6.76 -6.55 -9.16
C LEU A 129 -7.79 -6.58 -10.30
N GLU A 130 -8.28 -7.76 -10.68
CA GLU A 130 -9.38 -7.92 -11.63
C GLU A 130 -10.69 -7.29 -11.12
N ALA A 131 -11.04 -7.56 -9.85
CA ALA A 131 -12.21 -6.97 -9.23
C ALA A 131 -12.18 -5.43 -9.17
N LEU A 132 -10.97 -4.83 -9.21
CA LEU A 132 -10.76 -3.39 -9.30
C LEU A 132 -10.69 -2.89 -10.76
N GLY A 133 -10.83 -3.78 -11.74
CA GLY A 133 -10.71 -3.45 -13.16
C GLY A 133 -9.31 -3.00 -13.57
N VAL A 134 -8.28 -3.38 -12.84
CA VAL A 134 -6.89 -2.95 -13.04
C VAL A 134 -6.16 -3.87 -13.99
N VAL A 135 -6.42 -5.17 -13.88
CA VAL A 135 -5.88 -6.21 -14.76
C VAL A 135 -7.01 -7.01 -15.37
N GLU A 136 -6.73 -7.63 -16.50
CA GLU A 136 -7.61 -8.55 -17.18
C GLU A 136 -6.84 -9.82 -17.57
N ARG A 137 -7.54 -10.95 -17.61
CA ARG A 137 -7.01 -12.22 -18.08
C ARG A 137 -7.74 -12.65 -19.34
N GLU A 138 -6.98 -12.81 -20.40
CA GLU A 138 -7.48 -13.28 -21.70
C GLU A 138 -6.92 -14.65 -22.07
N GLY A 139 -7.64 -15.39 -22.90
CA GLY A 139 -7.22 -16.69 -23.44
C GLY A 139 -7.90 -17.90 -22.80
N ALA A 140 -7.76 -19.03 -23.46
CA ALA A 140 -8.28 -20.33 -23.02
C ALA A 140 -7.55 -20.85 -21.77
N PRO A 141 -8.15 -21.76 -21.01
CA PRO A 141 -7.45 -22.43 -19.91
C PRO A 141 -6.10 -23.00 -20.37
N GLY A 142 -5.02 -22.67 -19.66
CA GLY A 142 -3.64 -23.08 -20.00
C GLY A 142 -2.89 -22.09 -20.91
N GLN A 143 -3.57 -21.17 -21.58
CA GLN A 143 -2.96 -20.13 -22.44
C GLN A 143 -3.29 -18.72 -21.97
N ARG A 144 -3.76 -18.58 -20.74
CA ARG A 144 -4.15 -17.28 -20.20
C ARG A 144 -2.99 -16.31 -20.13
N GLN A 145 -3.24 -15.09 -20.58
CA GLN A 145 -2.33 -13.95 -20.44
C GLN A 145 -3.00 -12.91 -19.52
N VAL A 146 -2.19 -12.24 -18.73
CA VAL A 146 -2.60 -11.14 -17.85
C VAL A 146 -2.04 -9.85 -18.41
N HIS A 147 -2.83 -8.81 -18.49
CA HIS A 147 -2.41 -7.47 -18.95
C HIS A 147 -3.09 -6.37 -18.11
N LEU A 148 -2.59 -5.15 -18.24
CA LEU A 148 -3.20 -3.96 -17.61
C LEU A 148 -4.33 -3.41 -18.47
N ASN A 149 -5.49 -3.09 -17.86
CA ASN A 149 -6.59 -2.44 -18.55
C ASN A 149 -6.33 -0.96 -18.85
N ASP A 150 -5.66 -0.26 -17.92
CA ASP A 150 -5.35 1.17 -18.04
C ASP A 150 -3.92 1.43 -17.53
N ALA A 151 -2.95 1.18 -18.40
CA ALA A 151 -1.54 1.36 -18.08
C ALA A 151 -1.19 2.82 -17.71
N LYS A 152 -1.87 3.82 -18.32
CA LYS A 152 -1.65 5.23 -18.01
C LYS A 152 -2.06 5.56 -16.57
N ARG A 153 -3.27 5.15 -16.17
CA ARG A 153 -3.76 5.34 -14.80
C ARG A 153 -2.85 4.65 -13.79
N ILE A 154 -2.41 3.43 -14.08
CA ILE A 154 -1.49 2.68 -13.20
C ILE A 154 -0.16 3.39 -13.07
N HIS A 155 0.41 3.89 -14.16
CA HIS A 155 1.62 4.70 -14.14
C HIS A 155 1.47 5.93 -13.22
N GLU A 156 0.40 6.70 -13.38
CA GLU A 156 0.12 7.88 -12.55
C GLU A 156 0.00 7.54 -11.07
N ILE A 157 -0.69 6.43 -10.74
CA ILE A 157 -0.84 5.96 -9.35
C ILE A 157 0.51 5.52 -8.77
N LEU A 158 1.31 4.76 -9.51
CA LEU A 158 2.62 4.30 -9.04
C LEU A 158 3.59 5.46 -8.80
N LEU A 159 3.57 6.48 -9.64
CA LEU A 159 4.38 7.70 -9.46
C LEU A 159 3.91 8.54 -8.28
N ARG A 160 2.59 8.76 -8.18
CA ARG A 160 2.02 9.63 -7.15
C ARG A 160 2.08 9.01 -5.75
N TYR A 161 2.00 7.69 -5.64
CA TYR A 161 1.96 6.96 -4.39
C TYR A 161 3.12 5.97 -4.25
N PRO A 162 4.36 6.47 -4.13
CA PRO A 162 5.55 5.62 -4.09
C PRO A 162 5.51 4.63 -2.91
N PRO A 163 6.27 3.52 -2.99
CA PRO A 163 6.39 2.58 -1.89
C PRO A 163 6.92 3.26 -0.63
N LEU A 164 6.63 2.65 0.51
CA LEU A 164 7.32 3.01 1.74
C LEU A 164 8.82 2.72 1.56
N PRO A 165 9.72 3.64 1.97
CA PRO A 165 11.15 3.36 1.93
C PRO A 165 11.47 2.16 2.81
N GLU A 166 12.41 1.32 2.38
CA GLU A 166 12.85 0.21 3.20
C GLU A 166 13.51 0.70 4.49
N THR A 167 13.15 0.09 5.61
CA THR A 167 13.88 0.30 6.87
C THR A 167 15.20 -0.49 6.86
N PRO A 168 16.16 -0.15 7.72
CA PRO A 168 17.35 -0.98 7.90
C PRO A 168 17.03 -2.45 8.20
N VAL A 169 15.96 -2.71 8.97
CA VAL A 169 15.49 -4.06 9.28
C VAL A 169 14.96 -4.76 8.02
N ASP A 170 14.16 -4.07 7.20
CA ASP A 170 13.64 -4.64 5.94
C ASP A 170 14.79 -5.02 5.00
N ARG A 171 15.82 -4.17 4.89
CA ARG A 171 17.04 -4.44 4.10
C ARG A 171 17.80 -5.64 4.62
N PHE A 172 17.97 -5.73 5.94
CA PHE A 172 18.64 -6.86 6.57
C PHE A 172 17.89 -8.17 6.32
N VAL A 173 16.56 -8.20 6.51
CA VAL A 173 15.73 -9.39 6.28
C VAL A 173 15.83 -9.83 4.82
N ARG A 174 15.77 -8.90 3.86
CA ARG A 174 15.93 -9.23 2.44
C ARG A 174 17.30 -9.83 2.16
N PHE A 175 18.37 -9.19 2.60
CA PHE A 175 19.73 -9.68 2.44
C PHE A 175 19.92 -11.08 3.04
N TRP A 176 19.37 -11.30 4.25
CA TRP A 176 19.43 -12.60 4.90
C TRP A 176 18.68 -13.69 4.11
N SER A 177 17.51 -13.37 3.56
CA SER A 177 16.73 -14.31 2.74
C SER A 177 17.41 -14.64 1.40
N GLU A 178 18.20 -13.73 0.84
CA GLU A 178 19.00 -13.96 -0.37
C GLU A 178 20.20 -14.88 -0.10
N LEU A 179 20.74 -14.86 1.12
CA LEU A 179 21.86 -15.73 1.52
C LEU A 179 21.43 -17.15 1.94
N HIS A 180 20.15 -17.32 2.31
CA HIS A 180 19.60 -18.59 2.80
C HIS A 180 18.27 -18.87 2.06
N PRO A 181 18.33 -19.19 0.74
CA PRO A 181 17.16 -19.45 -0.11
C PRO A 181 16.41 -20.72 0.29
#